data_ae538e2dc1de209ce65dcc40526e02be
#
_entry.id   ae538e2dc1de209ce65dcc40526e02be
#
_cell.length_a   1.000
_cell.length_b   1.000
_cell.length_c   1.000
_cell.angle_alpha   90.00
_cell.angle_beta   90.00
_cell.angle_gamma   90.00
#
_symmetry.space_group_name_H-M   'P 1'
#
loop_
_entity.id
_entity.type
_entity.pdbx_description
1 polymer ?
#
loop_
_entity_poly.entity_id
_entity_poly.type
_entity_poly.pdbx_seq_one_letter_code
_entity_poly.pdbx_strand_id
1 'polypeptide(L)'
;AKDKKFWDDHLDALGEPLYSDIQGPSVLEEARKRHGDPALRSADIELKNLFVKVKDYYLEPVPTKNLIDFCMNHQLSMTNLILLGIRTYLSKVNNGQEDITIENFISRRSTHDEWTSGGSRTIMFPCRTVISPETDFLSAAYEIQNVQNRIYMHSNYDPELIREEMRKRYHTPEHTVYESCYLTYQPMPIKLENPHLVQMPQHSKWFANGAATKKMYLTVSHTGEGGMNFSYHYQTAHLDEHDMELLYYYMMRILF
;
A
#
# COMPACT_ATOMS: atom_id res chain seq x y z
N ALA A 1 25.76 -5.78 2.42
CA ALA A 1 25.90 -7.21 2.06
C ALA A 1 24.69 -8.04 2.52
N LYS A 2 24.29 -8.00 3.82
CA LYS A 2 23.19 -8.82 4.37
C LYS A 2 21.82 -8.46 3.73
N ASP A 3 21.49 -7.19 3.65
CA ASP A 3 20.19 -6.74 3.12
C ASP A 3 20.10 -7.02 1.62
N LYS A 4 21.18 -6.80 0.85
CA LYS A 4 21.20 -7.18 -0.57
C LYS A 4 20.93 -8.67 -0.76
N LYS A 5 21.60 -9.54 0.01
CA LYS A 5 21.37 -10.98 -0.08
C LYS A 5 19.91 -11.34 0.22
N PHE A 6 19.30 -10.71 1.22
CA PHE A 6 17.88 -10.95 1.53
C PHE A 6 16.99 -10.62 0.33
N TRP A 7 17.20 -9.46 -0.33
CA TRP A 7 16.38 -9.07 -1.47
C TRP A 7 16.64 -9.92 -2.69
N ASP A 8 17.90 -10.32 -2.95
CA ASP A 8 18.22 -11.26 -4.02
C ASP A 8 17.51 -12.61 -3.78
N ASP A 9 17.64 -13.20 -2.59
CA ASP A 9 16.99 -14.45 -2.22
C ASP A 9 15.47 -14.36 -2.31
N HIS A 10 14.89 -13.20 -1.93
CA HIS A 10 13.45 -12.95 -1.99
C HIS A 10 12.92 -12.90 -3.43
N LEU A 11 13.64 -12.23 -4.33
CA LEU A 11 13.30 -12.18 -5.75
C LEU A 11 13.47 -13.56 -6.41
N ASP A 12 14.52 -14.32 -6.06
CA ASP A 12 14.74 -15.67 -6.58
C ASP A 12 13.64 -16.64 -6.15
N ALA A 13 13.21 -16.56 -4.89
CA ALA A 13 12.19 -17.46 -4.33
C ALA A 13 10.79 -17.26 -4.92
N LEU A 14 10.42 -16.02 -5.22
CA LEU A 14 9.07 -15.68 -5.68
C LEU A 14 8.96 -15.53 -7.21
N GLY A 15 10.10 -15.38 -7.91
CA GLY A 15 10.11 -15.11 -9.35
C GLY A 15 9.52 -13.74 -9.70
N GLU A 16 9.16 -13.52 -10.96
CA GLU A 16 8.59 -12.25 -11.43
C GLU A 16 7.20 -11.99 -10.84
N PRO A 17 6.96 -10.77 -10.28
CA PRO A 17 5.62 -10.39 -9.81
C PRO A 17 4.59 -10.37 -10.92
N LEU A 18 3.30 -10.41 -10.54
CA LEU A 18 2.20 -10.25 -11.47
C LEU A 18 1.42 -8.98 -11.12
N TYR A 19 1.24 -8.11 -12.11
CA TYR A 19 0.45 -6.88 -11.94
C TYR A 19 -1.00 -7.19 -11.55
N SER A 20 -1.51 -6.41 -10.60
CA SER A 20 -2.91 -6.43 -10.22
C SER A 20 -3.48 -5.02 -10.24
N ASP A 21 -4.71 -4.89 -10.74
CA ASP A 21 -5.36 -3.59 -10.88
C ASP A 21 -6.67 -3.50 -10.08
N ILE A 22 -6.99 -2.28 -9.63
CA ILE A 22 -8.25 -1.96 -8.95
C ILE A 22 -9.46 -2.29 -9.83
N GLN A 23 -9.32 -2.13 -11.14
CA GLN A 23 -10.36 -2.38 -12.15
C GLN A 23 -10.36 -3.80 -12.71
N GLY A 24 -9.47 -4.66 -12.17
CA GLY A 24 -9.37 -6.06 -12.57
C GLY A 24 -8.37 -6.33 -13.71
N PRO A 25 -8.41 -7.53 -14.32
CA PRO A 25 -7.34 -8.02 -15.17
C PRO A 25 -7.26 -7.36 -16.54
N SER A 26 -8.30 -6.65 -16.99
CA SER A 26 -8.35 -6.02 -18.32
C SER A 26 -7.20 -5.05 -18.55
N VAL A 27 -6.72 -4.36 -17.52
CA VAL A 27 -5.61 -3.40 -17.63
C VAL A 27 -4.31 -4.12 -18.03
N LEU A 28 -4.01 -5.26 -17.43
CA LEU A 28 -2.85 -6.07 -17.82
C LEU A 28 -3.01 -6.68 -19.22
N GLU A 29 -4.22 -7.10 -19.57
CA GLU A 29 -4.51 -7.62 -20.90
C GLU A 29 -4.33 -6.55 -22.00
N GLU A 30 -4.71 -5.32 -21.73
CA GLU A 30 -4.45 -4.19 -22.63
C GLU A 30 -2.96 -3.87 -22.75
N ALA A 31 -2.20 -3.92 -21.64
CA ALA A 31 -0.75 -3.76 -21.68
C ALA A 31 -0.10 -4.86 -22.54
N ARG A 32 -0.49 -6.12 -22.36
CA ARG A 32 -0.03 -7.25 -23.19
C ARG A 32 -0.27 -7.03 -24.67
N LYS A 33 -1.45 -6.56 -25.04
CA LYS A 33 -1.79 -6.24 -26.43
C LYS A 33 -0.92 -5.11 -26.99
N ARG A 34 -0.70 -4.05 -26.17
CA ARG A 34 0.07 -2.86 -26.57
C ARG A 34 1.54 -3.18 -26.79
N HIS A 35 2.11 -4.02 -25.93
CA HIS A 35 3.50 -4.47 -26.05
C HIS A 35 3.70 -5.65 -27.00
N GLY A 36 2.62 -6.28 -27.48
CA GLY A 36 2.69 -7.47 -28.32
C GLY A 36 3.27 -8.70 -27.59
N ASP A 37 3.22 -8.68 -26.25
CA ASP A 37 3.75 -9.75 -25.39
C ASP A 37 2.64 -10.34 -24.51
N PRO A 38 2.10 -11.51 -24.85
CA PRO A 38 1.07 -12.17 -24.06
C PRO A 38 1.59 -12.68 -22.69
N ALA A 39 2.91 -12.81 -22.53
CA ALA A 39 3.53 -13.23 -21.27
C ALA A 39 3.86 -12.08 -20.33
N LEU A 40 3.68 -10.82 -20.77
CA LEU A 40 3.96 -9.63 -19.96
C LEU A 40 3.24 -9.70 -18.60
N ARG A 41 3.97 -9.43 -17.53
CA ARG A 41 3.49 -9.49 -16.15
C ARG A 41 3.36 -8.11 -15.48
N SER A 42 3.85 -7.06 -16.12
CA SER A 42 3.80 -5.66 -15.68
C SER A 42 2.83 -4.84 -16.52
N ALA A 43 2.37 -3.69 -16.04
CA ALA A 43 1.51 -2.78 -16.79
C ALA A 43 2.09 -1.37 -16.85
N ASP A 44 1.69 -0.61 -17.88
CA ASP A 44 2.20 0.74 -18.12
C ASP A 44 1.77 1.72 -17.03
N ILE A 45 2.68 2.63 -16.68
CA ILE A 45 2.38 3.81 -15.87
C ILE A 45 1.89 4.97 -16.74
N GLU A 46 0.96 5.77 -16.21
CA GLU A 46 0.55 7.01 -16.87
C GLU A 46 1.60 8.10 -16.66
N LEU A 47 2.12 8.66 -17.76
CA LEU A 47 3.16 9.70 -17.73
C LEU A 47 2.70 11.04 -18.36
N LYS A 48 1.57 11.04 -19.07
CA LYS A 48 1.09 12.22 -19.82
C LYS A 48 -0.01 12.96 -19.10
N ASN A 49 -0.98 12.25 -18.57
CA ASN A 49 -2.11 12.81 -17.84
C ASN A 49 -2.01 12.46 -16.34
N LEU A 50 -1.25 13.26 -15.61
CA LEU A 50 -0.95 13.04 -14.20
C LEU A 50 -1.98 13.66 -13.25
N PHE A 51 -3.11 14.17 -13.74
CA PHE A 51 -4.14 14.76 -12.89
C PHE A 51 -4.69 13.78 -11.88
N VAL A 52 -4.76 14.23 -10.63
CA VAL A 52 -5.34 13.46 -9.51
C VAL A 52 -6.50 14.19 -8.88
N LYS A 53 -7.45 13.40 -8.40
CA LYS A 53 -8.47 13.83 -7.45
C LYS A 53 -8.24 13.15 -6.11
N VAL A 54 -8.87 13.72 -5.08
CA VAL A 54 -8.88 13.16 -3.72
C VAL A 54 -10.32 12.83 -3.36
N LYS A 55 -10.53 11.62 -2.83
CA LYS A 55 -11.77 11.20 -2.22
C LYS A 55 -11.49 10.70 -0.81
N ASP A 56 -12.19 11.27 0.16
CA ASP A 56 -12.08 10.92 1.56
C ASP A 56 -13.30 10.12 2.02
N TYR A 57 -13.05 9.06 2.81
CA TYR A 57 -14.07 8.32 3.54
C TYR A 57 -13.70 8.29 5.02
N TYR A 58 -14.69 8.51 5.86
CA TYR A 58 -14.52 8.53 7.30
C TYR A 58 -15.08 7.25 7.92
N LEU A 59 -14.27 6.60 8.73
CA LEU A 59 -14.68 5.48 9.58
C LEU A 59 -14.91 6.00 11.00
N GLU A 60 -16.11 5.82 11.49
CA GLU A 60 -16.55 6.30 12.81
C GLU A 60 -15.72 5.70 13.97
N PRO A 61 -15.70 6.33 15.15
CA PRO A 61 -14.90 5.87 16.29
C PRO A 61 -15.19 4.44 16.74
N VAL A 62 -16.46 4.03 16.75
CA VAL A 62 -16.86 2.69 17.22
C VAL A 62 -16.29 1.58 16.32
N PRO A 63 -16.52 1.56 15.00
CA PRO A 63 -15.89 0.58 14.13
C PRO A 63 -14.36 0.71 14.11
N THR A 64 -13.80 1.92 14.20
CA THR A 64 -12.35 2.10 14.34
C THR A 64 -11.80 1.37 15.57
N LYS A 65 -12.46 1.53 16.71
CA LYS A 65 -12.10 0.83 17.94
C LYS A 65 -12.16 -0.70 17.79
N ASN A 66 -13.18 -1.21 17.10
CA ASN A 66 -13.30 -2.66 16.85
C ASN A 66 -12.09 -3.19 16.06
N LEU A 67 -11.61 -2.47 15.04
CA LEU A 67 -10.40 -2.86 14.32
C LEU A 67 -9.14 -2.79 15.19
N ILE A 68 -9.02 -1.76 16.04
CA ILE A 68 -7.91 -1.63 16.99
C ILE A 68 -7.93 -2.81 17.99
N ASP A 69 -9.08 -3.10 18.58
CA ASP A 69 -9.25 -4.20 19.54
C ASP A 69 -8.94 -5.56 18.87
N PHE A 70 -9.37 -5.76 17.63
CA PHE A 70 -9.02 -6.95 16.85
C PHE A 70 -7.51 -7.07 16.67
N CYS A 71 -6.85 -6.00 16.25
CA CYS A 71 -5.39 -5.98 16.09
C CYS A 71 -4.68 -6.30 17.40
N MET A 72 -5.12 -5.71 18.51
CA MET A 72 -4.54 -5.98 19.85
C MET A 72 -4.73 -7.45 20.26
N ASN A 73 -5.93 -8.00 20.11
CA ASN A 73 -6.25 -9.36 20.53
C ASN A 73 -5.47 -10.42 19.71
N HIS A 74 -5.15 -10.11 18.46
CA HIS A 74 -4.43 -11.02 17.56
C HIS A 74 -2.97 -10.64 17.34
N GLN A 75 -2.45 -9.64 18.06
CA GLN A 75 -1.06 -9.15 17.93
C GLN A 75 -0.69 -8.75 16.49
N LEU A 76 -1.65 -8.18 15.77
CA LEU A 76 -1.49 -7.65 14.42
C LEU A 76 -1.26 -6.14 14.45
N SER A 77 -0.60 -5.59 13.43
CA SER A 77 -0.57 -4.15 13.23
C SER A 77 -1.76 -3.71 12.38
N MET A 78 -2.25 -2.49 12.60
CA MET A 78 -3.30 -1.90 11.76
C MET A 78 -2.85 -1.79 10.30
N THR A 79 -1.58 -1.50 10.04
CA THR A 79 -1.01 -1.50 8.67
C THR A 79 -1.24 -2.84 7.98
N ASN A 80 -0.96 -3.95 8.67
CA ASN A 80 -1.12 -5.30 8.12
C ASN A 80 -2.59 -5.62 7.84
N LEU A 81 -3.49 -5.15 8.70
CA LEU A 81 -4.92 -5.33 8.52
C LEU A 81 -5.44 -4.54 7.30
N ILE A 82 -4.99 -3.29 7.12
CA ILE A 82 -5.34 -2.47 5.95
C ILE A 82 -4.76 -3.08 4.67
N LEU A 83 -3.50 -3.55 4.70
CA LEU A 83 -2.88 -4.28 3.59
C LEU A 83 -3.69 -5.52 3.21
N LEU A 84 -4.18 -6.27 4.21
CA LEU A 84 -5.05 -7.43 3.97
C LEU A 84 -6.34 -7.03 3.26
N GLY A 85 -6.98 -5.94 3.67
CA GLY A 85 -8.18 -5.42 3.02
C GLY A 85 -7.95 -5.09 1.55
N ILE A 86 -6.90 -4.30 1.25
CA ILE A 86 -6.53 -3.93 -0.14
C ILE A 86 -6.14 -5.17 -0.94
N ARG A 87 -5.27 -6.02 -0.39
CA ARG A 87 -4.79 -7.24 -1.06
C ARG A 87 -5.95 -8.18 -1.42
N THR A 88 -6.88 -8.39 -0.48
CA THR A 88 -8.02 -9.28 -0.70
C THR A 88 -8.98 -8.71 -1.74
N TYR A 89 -9.20 -7.39 -1.73
CA TYR A 89 -9.94 -6.72 -2.81
C TYR A 89 -9.28 -6.96 -4.17
N LEU A 90 -7.97 -6.66 -4.29
CA LEU A 90 -7.22 -6.85 -5.52
C LEU A 90 -7.27 -8.31 -6.01
N SER A 91 -7.08 -9.28 -5.11
CA SER A 91 -7.20 -10.70 -5.46
C SER A 91 -8.57 -11.01 -6.07
N LYS A 92 -9.65 -10.57 -5.40
CA LYS A 92 -11.02 -10.85 -5.86
C LYS A 92 -11.36 -10.23 -7.19
N VAL A 93 -11.01 -8.97 -7.43
CA VAL A 93 -11.30 -8.29 -8.70
C VAL A 93 -10.39 -8.77 -9.84
N ASN A 94 -9.24 -9.36 -9.53
CA ASN A 94 -8.34 -10.00 -10.49
C ASN A 94 -8.50 -11.53 -10.52
N ASN A 95 -9.72 -12.03 -10.46
CA ASN A 95 -10.09 -13.44 -10.65
C ASN A 95 -9.42 -14.42 -9.65
N GLY A 96 -9.22 -13.99 -8.40
CA GLY A 96 -8.59 -14.81 -7.37
C GLY A 96 -7.05 -14.86 -7.48
N GLN A 97 -6.43 -13.84 -8.10
CA GLN A 97 -4.98 -13.77 -8.22
C GLN A 97 -4.31 -13.88 -6.84
N GLU A 98 -3.39 -14.83 -6.70
CA GLU A 98 -2.67 -15.11 -5.45
C GLU A 98 -1.52 -14.12 -5.21
N ASP A 99 -0.81 -13.75 -6.27
CA ASP A 99 0.38 -12.90 -6.26
C ASP A 99 -0.01 -11.43 -6.35
N ILE A 100 0.01 -10.74 -5.22
CA ILE A 100 -0.38 -9.32 -5.12
C ILE A 100 0.78 -8.51 -4.53
N THR A 101 1.13 -7.43 -5.21
CA THR A 101 2.11 -6.43 -4.75
C THR A 101 1.41 -5.12 -4.42
N ILE A 102 1.69 -4.57 -3.23
CA ILE A 102 1.26 -3.24 -2.79
C ILE A 102 2.50 -2.52 -2.29
N GLU A 103 2.75 -1.30 -2.78
CA GLU A 103 3.81 -0.46 -2.22
C GLU A 103 3.36 0.12 -0.88
N ASN A 104 4.13 -0.12 0.17
CA ASN A 104 3.83 0.36 1.51
C ASN A 104 4.92 1.29 2.04
N PHE A 105 4.53 2.45 2.56
CA PHE A 105 5.44 3.35 3.26
C PHE A 105 5.78 2.79 4.63
N ILE A 106 7.06 2.68 4.90
CA ILE A 106 7.57 2.30 6.21
C ILE A 106 8.51 3.35 6.76
N SER A 107 8.48 3.53 8.07
CA SER A 107 9.47 4.32 8.81
C SER A 107 10.69 3.47 9.12
N ARG A 108 11.90 3.97 8.78
CA ARG A 108 13.17 3.31 9.10
C ARG A 108 13.77 3.78 10.43
N ARG A 109 12.95 4.36 11.31
CA ARG A 109 13.38 4.79 12.63
C ARG A 109 13.38 3.60 13.57
N SER A 110 14.56 3.17 14.03
CA SER A 110 14.74 2.00 14.88
C SER A 110 15.41 2.30 16.22
N THR A 111 16.07 3.45 16.35
CA THR A 111 16.76 3.89 17.58
C THR A 111 16.11 5.13 18.16
N HIS A 112 16.40 5.41 19.45
CA HIS A 112 15.91 6.62 20.11
C HIS A 112 16.37 7.89 19.39
N ASP A 113 17.64 7.96 18.98
CA ASP A 113 18.19 9.11 18.27
C ASP A 113 17.52 9.31 16.91
N GLU A 114 17.17 8.23 16.21
CA GLU A 114 16.42 8.28 14.97
C GLU A 114 14.98 8.75 15.18
N TRP A 115 14.34 8.38 16.28
CA TRP A 115 13.00 8.85 16.63
C TRP A 115 12.96 10.33 16.96
N THR A 116 14.02 10.84 17.60
CA THR A 116 14.13 12.25 18.02
C THR A 116 14.79 13.15 16.96
N SER A 117 15.44 12.58 15.94
CA SER A 117 16.08 13.35 14.87
C SER A 117 15.07 13.93 13.89
N GLY A 118 15.37 15.10 13.35
CA GLY A 118 14.62 15.71 12.26
C GLY A 118 14.78 14.96 10.93
N GLY A 119 13.98 15.37 9.93
CA GLY A 119 14.00 14.84 8.57
C GLY A 119 13.13 13.60 8.35
N SER A 120 12.83 13.30 7.08
CA SER A 120 12.06 12.12 6.69
C SER A 120 12.96 10.89 6.64
N ARG A 121 12.52 9.82 7.29
CA ARG A 121 13.12 8.48 7.18
C ARG A 121 12.10 7.44 6.67
N THR A 122 11.05 7.93 6.05
CA THR A 122 9.98 7.11 5.50
C THR A 122 10.28 6.82 4.02
N ILE A 123 10.16 5.58 3.63
CA ILE A 123 10.41 5.14 2.26
C ILE A 123 9.42 4.02 1.89
N MET A 124 9.13 3.86 0.59
CA MET A 124 8.28 2.81 0.07
C MET A 124 9.03 1.53 -0.20
N PHE A 125 8.42 0.41 0.18
CA PHE A 125 8.88 -0.93 -0.19
C PHE A 125 7.73 -1.74 -0.77
N PRO A 126 8.03 -2.62 -1.76
CA PRO A 126 7.04 -3.56 -2.28
C PRO A 126 6.70 -4.61 -1.21
N CYS A 127 5.45 -4.62 -0.77
CA CYS A 127 4.88 -5.69 0.03
C CYS A 127 4.20 -6.68 -0.91
N ARG A 128 4.97 -7.66 -1.39
CA ARG A 128 4.48 -8.74 -2.24
C ARG A 128 4.09 -9.94 -1.39
N THR A 129 2.89 -10.43 -1.58
CA THR A 129 2.36 -11.63 -0.93
C THR A 129 1.78 -12.59 -1.95
N VAL A 130 2.06 -13.88 -1.80
CA VAL A 130 1.47 -14.95 -2.60
C VAL A 130 0.61 -15.78 -1.65
N ILE A 131 -0.70 -15.52 -1.63
CA ILE A 131 -1.65 -16.11 -0.67
C ILE A 131 -2.82 -16.67 -1.46
N SER A 132 -3.14 -17.95 -1.24
CA SER A 132 -4.27 -18.60 -1.88
C SER A 132 -5.60 -17.93 -1.49
N PRO A 133 -6.57 -17.80 -2.43
CA PRO A 133 -7.92 -17.30 -2.12
C PRO A 133 -8.65 -18.13 -1.06
N GLU A 134 -8.25 -19.37 -0.85
CA GLU A 134 -8.84 -20.28 0.14
C GLU A 134 -8.26 -20.10 1.55
N THR A 135 -7.23 -19.26 1.70
CA THR A 135 -6.62 -18.99 3.01
C THR A 135 -7.59 -18.19 3.87
N ASP A 136 -7.80 -18.63 5.11
CA ASP A 136 -8.65 -17.91 6.05
C ASP A 136 -8.07 -16.53 6.41
N PHE A 137 -8.95 -15.64 6.85
CA PHE A 137 -8.65 -14.24 7.12
C PHE A 137 -7.47 -14.05 8.08
N LEU A 138 -7.45 -14.79 9.19
CA LEU A 138 -6.43 -14.60 10.23
C LEU A 138 -5.07 -15.16 9.79
N SER A 139 -5.05 -16.30 9.12
CA SER A 139 -3.84 -16.87 8.52
C SER A 139 -3.25 -15.93 7.46
N ALA A 140 -4.08 -15.36 6.59
CA ALA A 140 -3.64 -14.38 5.61
C ALA A 140 -3.07 -13.10 6.27
N ALA A 141 -3.68 -12.63 7.38
CA ALA A 141 -3.17 -11.50 8.14
C ALA A 141 -1.77 -11.77 8.73
N TYR A 142 -1.54 -12.96 9.26
CA TYR A 142 -0.23 -13.35 9.78
C TYR A 142 0.82 -13.53 8.68
N GLU A 143 0.43 -14.02 7.50
CA GLU A 143 1.35 -14.07 6.37
C GLU A 143 1.82 -12.70 5.93
N ILE A 144 0.89 -11.73 5.82
CA ILE A 144 1.24 -10.32 5.54
C ILE A 144 2.17 -9.77 6.62
N GLN A 145 1.88 -10.03 7.90
CA GLN A 145 2.72 -9.59 9.01
C GLN A 145 4.13 -10.17 8.92
N ASN A 146 4.27 -11.43 8.58
CA ASN A 146 5.58 -12.08 8.40
C ASN A 146 6.37 -11.44 7.26
N VAL A 147 5.73 -11.17 6.12
CA VAL A 147 6.36 -10.47 5.00
C VAL A 147 6.80 -9.07 5.42
N GLN A 148 5.91 -8.29 6.04
CA GLN A 148 6.21 -6.93 6.50
C GLN A 148 7.37 -6.90 7.52
N ASN A 149 7.37 -7.81 8.49
CA ASN A 149 8.43 -7.89 9.49
C ASN A 149 9.80 -8.16 8.84
N ARG A 150 9.84 -9.03 7.82
CA ARG A 150 11.07 -9.29 7.06
C ARG A 150 11.52 -8.06 6.28
N ILE A 151 10.60 -7.32 5.66
CA ILE A 151 10.90 -6.05 4.98
C ILE A 151 11.47 -5.04 5.97
N TYR A 152 10.86 -4.86 7.15
CA TYR A 152 11.36 -3.95 8.20
C TYR A 152 12.80 -4.29 8.63
N MET A 153 13.11 -5.57 8.83
CA MET A 153 14.47 -6.00 9.20
C MET A 153 15.52 -5.70 8.12
N HIS A 154 15.11 -5.52 6.86
CA HIS A 154 15.99 -5.29 5.71
C HIS A 154 15.71 -3.95 5.00
N SER A 155 15.05 -3.01 5.68
CA SER A 155 14.64 -1.72 5.14
C SER A 155 15.78 -0.69 5.01
N ASN A 156 17.00 -1.02 5.44
CA ASN A 156 18.18 -0.19 5.19
C ASN A 156 18.73 -0.33 3.75
N TYR A 157 18.20 -1.26 2.98
CA TYR A 157 18.52 -1.38 1.56
C TYR A 157 17.72 -0.35 0.75
N ASP A 158 18.31 0.18 -0.31
CA ASP A 158 17.64 1.15 -1.18
C ASP A 158 16.59 0.44 -2.06
N PRO A 159 15.30 0.80 -1.99
CA PRO A 159 14.28 0.19 -2.82
C PRO A 159 14.44 0.46 -4.32
N GLU A 160 15.12 1.53 -4.73
CA GLU A 160 15.43 1.74 -6.14
C GLU A 160 16.35 0.65 -6.68
N LEU A 161 17.32 0.19 -5.87
CA LEU A 161 18.16 -0.94 -6.26
C LEU A 161 17.38 -2.24 -6.38
N ILE A 162 16.30 -2.41 -5.60
CA ILE A 162 15.40 -3.57 -5.75
C ILE A 162 14.68 -3.49 -7.09
N ARG A 163 14.14 -2.31 -7.45
CA ARG A 163 13.45 -2.09 -8.73
C ARG A 163 14.38 -2.26 -9.93
N GLU A 164 15.61 -1.75 -9.83
CA GLU A 164 16.64 -1.94 -10.88
C GLU A 164 16.98 -3.41 -11.06
N GLU A 165 17.13 -4.16 -9.96
CA GLU A 165 17.40 -5.58 -10.02
C GLU A 165 16.23 -6.36 -10.63
N MET A 166 15.00 -6.03 -10.29
CA MET A 166 13.79 -6.61 -10.90
C MET A 166 13.76 -6.36 -12.41
N ARG A 167 14.01 -5.12 -12.86
CA ARG A 167 14.07 -4.79 -14.29
C ARG A 167 15.11 -5.62 -15.04
N LYS A 168 16.29 -5.80 -14.45
CA LYS A 168 17.35 -6.61 -15.05
C LYS A 168 17.00 -8.09 -15.14
N ARG A 169 16.47 -8.66 -14.04
CA ARG A 169 16.15 -10.09 -13.94
C ARG A 169 15.04 -10.51 -14.90
N TYR A 170 13.98 -9.71 -14.93
CA TYR A 170 12.75 -10.05 -15.61
C TYR A 170 12.61 -9.35 -16.96
N HIS A 171 13.62 -8.59 -17.38
CA HIS A 171 13.56 -7.79 -18.60
C HIS A 171 12.32 -6.91 -18.70
N THR A 172 11.88 -6.37 -17.54
CA THR A 172 10.68 -5.56 -17.42
C THR A 172 10.76 -4.34 -18.34
N PRO A 173 9.77 -4.08 -19.21
CA PRO A 173 9.78 -2.92 -20.08
C PRO A 173 9.89 -1.61 -19.32
N GLU A 174 10.50 -0.60 -19.93
CA GLU A 174 10.56 0.75 -19.35
C GLU A 174 9.15 1.29 -19.14
N HIS A 175 8.97 2.06 -18.09
CA HIS A 175 7.69 2.69 -17.73
C HIS A 175 6.57 1.70 -17.42
N THR A 176 6.90 0.48 -17.00
CA THR A 176 5.92 -0.47 -16.45
C THR A 176 6.21 -0.76 -14.98
N VAL A 177 5.16 -1.18 -14.26
CA VAL A 177 5.17 -1.52 -12.83
C VAL A 177 4.38 -2.79 -12.56
N TYR A 178 4.53 -3.36 -11.36
CA TYR A 178 3.80 -4.55 -10.92
C TYR A 178 2.66 -4.24 -9.93
N GLU A 179 2.52 -2.97 -9.53
CA GLU A 179 1.55 -2.52 -8.54
C GLU A 179 0.69 -1.35 -9.05
N SER A 180 -0.58 -1.33 -8.65
CA SER A 180 -1.49 -0.20 -8.87
C SER A 180 -1.77 0.59 -7.58
N CYS A 181 -1.52 -0.02 -6.43
CA CYS A 181 -1.88 0.51 -5.12
C CYS A 181 -0.67 0.83 -4.26
N TYR A 182 -0.77 1.96 -3.57
CA TYR A 182 0.23 2.50 -2.65
C TYR A 182 -0.45 2.84 -1.34
N LEU A 183 0.21 2.53 -0.20
CA LEU A 183 -0.35 2.73 1.13
C LEU A 183 0.59 3.53 2.02
N THR A 184 0.04 4.49 2.75
CA THR A 184 0.61 5.05 3.97
C THR A 184 -0.40 4.94 5.10
N TYR A 185 0.02 4.38 6.22
CA TYR A 185 -0.74 4.41 7.45
C TYR A 185 -0.05 5.29 8.49
N GLN A 186 -0.80 6.22 9.07
CA GLN A 186 -0.33 7.15 10.10
C GLN A 186 -1.02 6.82 11.43
N PRO A 187 -0.32 6.17 12.36
CA PRO A 187 -0.93 5.54 13.54
C PRO A 187 -1.43 6.52 14.60
N MET A 188 -1.01 7.79 14.54
CA MET A 188 -1.35 8.73 15.61
C MET A 188 -1.63 10.14 15.07
N PRO A 189 -2.63 10.83 15.64
CA PRO A 189 -2.75 12.27 15.43
C PRO A 189 -1.51 12.97 16.03
N ILE A 190 -1.14 14.10 15.46
CA ILE A 190 -0.05 14.92 16.02
C ILE A 190 -0.46 15.35 17.43
N LYS A 191 0.26 14.86 18.44
CA LYS A 191 0.09 15.32 19.82
C LYS A 191 0.96 16.56 20.01
N LEU A 192 0.33 17.68 20.32
CA LEU A 192 1.04 18.89 20.74
C LEU A 192 1.19 18.83 22.27
N GLU A 193 2.43 18.71 22.73
CA GLU A 193 2.74 18.64 24.16
C GLU A 193 2.60 20.00 24.87
N ASN A 194 2.62 21.10 24.10
CA ASN A 194 2.47 22.44 24.65
C ASN A 194 1.02 22.72 25.07
N PRO A 195 0.72 22.95 26.36
CA PRO A 195 -0.64 23.16 26.85
C PRO A 195 -1.39 24.34 26.19
N HIS A 196 -0.66 25.33 25.70
CA HIS A 196 -1.25 26.48 25.01
C HIS A 196 -1.66 26.13 23.56
N LEU A 197 -0.97 25.17 22.93
CA LEU A 197 -1.29 24.71 21.58
C LEU A 197 -2.38 23.64 21.58
N VAL A 198 -2.50 22.84 22.65
CA VAL A 198 -3.56 21.82 22.77
C VAL A 198 -4.96 22.42 22.77
N GLN A 199 -5.10 23.68 23.22
CA GLN A 199 -6.38 24.38 23.23
C GLN A 199 -6.78 25.02 21.89
N MET A 200 -5.86 25.01 20.90
CA MET A 200 -6.17 25.57 19.57
C MET A 200 -6.92 24.52 18.72
N PRO A 201 -7.96 24.92 17.98
CA PRO A 201 -8.60 24.02 17.02
C PRO A 201 -7.58 23.53 16.02
N GLN A 202 -7.47 22.20 15.89
CA GLN A 202 -6.54 21.58 14.95
C GLN A 202 -7.34 20.90 13.84
N HIS A 203 -7.09 21.31 12.61
CA HIS A 203 -7.62 20.65 11.43
C HIS A 203 -6.47 20.15 10.60
N SER A 204 -6.44 18.86 10.35
CA SER A 204 -5.49 18.23 9.43
C SER A 204 -6.23 17.84 8.15
N LYS A 205 -5.76 18.32 7.02
CA LYS A 205 -6.30 17.94 5.71
C LYS A 205 -5.17 17.66 4.75
N TRP A 206 -5.27 16.56 4.04
CA TRP A 206 -4.37 16.23 2.95
C TRP A 206 -4.80 16.96 1.68
N PHE A 207 -3.83 17.58 1.01
CA PHE A 207 -4.06 18.20 -0.28
C PHE A 207 -3.19 17.50 -1.31
N ALA A 208 -3.78 17.09 -2.42
CA ALA A 208 -3.02 16.75 -3.60
C ALA A 208 -2.49 18.03 -4.24
N ASN A 209 -1.25 17.98 -4.76
CA ASN A 209 -0.73 19.05 -5.62
C ASN A 209 -1.36 19.03 -7.04
N GLY A 210 -2.37 18.19 -7.25
CA GLY A 210 -3.09 18.03 -8.52
C GLY A 210 -2.45 17.04 -9.50
N ALA A 211 -1.28 16.48 -9.20
CA ALA A 211 -0.59 15.53 -10.07
C ALA A 211 0.12 14.43 -9.29
N ALA A 212 0.11 13.20 -9.80
CA ALA A 212 0.89 12.08 -9.28
C ALA A 212 1.23 11.09 -10.39
N THR A 213 2.36 10.40 -10.24
CA THR A 213 2.78 9.29 -11.12
C THR A 213 2.21 7.93 -10.68
N LYS A 214 1.63 7.87 -9.46
CA LYS A 214 1.04 6.66 -8.89
C LYS A 214 -0.43 6.59 -9.25
N LYS A 215 -0.88 5.43 -9.70
CA LYS A 215 -2.27 5.23 -10.14
C LYS A 215 -3.26 5.50 -9.02
N MET A 216 -3.04 4.88 -7.85
CA MET A 216 -3.84 5.13 -6.64
C MET A 216 -2.97 5.08 -5.39
N TYR A 217 -3.13 6.08 -4.53
CA TYR A 217 -2.42 6.22 -3.28
C TYR A 217 -3.41 6.40 -2.13
N LEU A 218 -3.42 5.45 -1.19
CA LEU A 218 -4.25 5.51 0.01
C LEU A 218 -3.41 6.01 1.19
N THR A 219 -3.86 7.09 1.81
CA THR A 219 -3.40 7.52 3.13
C THR A 219 -4.46 7.23 4.16
N VAL A 220 -4.14 6.46 5.19
CA VAL A 220 -5.02 6.22 6.33
C VAL A 220 -4.44 6.90 7.57
N SER A 221 -5.25 7.72 8.23
CA SER A 221 -4.84 8.47 9.42
C SER A 221 -5.91 8.44 10.49
N HIS A 222 -5.50 8.47 11.75
CA HIS A 222 -6.43 8.63 12.87
C HIS A 222 -6.86 10.09 13.01
N THR A 223 -8.12 10.28 13.40
CA THR A 223 -8.66 11.60 13.74
C THR A 223 -8.57 11.85 15.24
N GLY A 224 -8.62 13.14 15.64
CA GLY A 224 -8.64 13.52 17.05
C GLY A 224 -9.86 13.00 17.82
N GLU A 225 -10.92 12.62 17.10
CA GLU A 225 -12.19 12.13 17.66
C GLU A 225 -12.22 10.60 17.80
N GLY A 226 -11.14 9.91 17.43
CA GLY A 226 -10.98 8.46 17.57
C GLY A 226 -11.44 7.64 16.36
N GLY A 227 -11.84 8.29 15.27
CA GLY A 227 -12.12 7.64 13.99
C GLY A 227 -10.88 7.53 13.11
N MET A 228 -11.06 7.03 11.88
CA MET A 228 -10.03 7.01 10.85
C MET A 228 -10.52 7.66 9.57
N ASN A 229 -9.63 8.39 8.92
CA ASN A 229 -9.85 8.95 7.58
C ASN A 229 -9.08 8.12 6.55
N PHE A 230 -9.75 7.72 5.48
CA PHE A 230 -9.22 7.02 4.32
C PHE A 230 -9.20 7.98 3.14
N SER A 231 -8.04 8.53 2.83
CA SER A 231 -7.85 9.54 1.76
C SER A 231 -7.26 8.87 0.53
N TYR A 232 -8.07 8.74 -0.51
CA TYR A 232 -7.70 8.16 -1.81
C TYR A 232 -7.29 9.24 -2.78
N HIS A 233 -6.02 9.23 -3.19
CA HIS A 233 -5.50 10.06 -4.27
C HIS A 233 -5.40 9.18 -5.53
N TYR A 234 -6.13 9.48 -6.57
CA TYR A 234 -6.22 8.64 -7.76
C TYR A 234 -6.08 9.44 -9.06
N GLN A 235 -5.39 8.84 -10.04
CA GLN A 235 -5.22 9.43 -11.37
C GLN A 235 -6.54 9.37 -12.14
N THR A 236 -7.04 10.54 -12.58
CA THR A 236 -8.32 10.65 -13.28
C THR A 236 -8.27 10.19 -14.74
N ALA A 237 -7.08 9.89 -15.26
CA ALA A 237 -6.90 9.28 -16.57
C ALA A 237 -7.44 7.85 -16.63
N HIS A 238 -7.45 7.14 -15.50
CA HIS A 238 -7.76 5.71 -15.43
C HIS A 238 -8.84 5.36 -14.42
N LEU A 239 -9.00 6.19 -13.37
CA LEU A 239 -9.87 5.91 -12.23
C LEU A 239 -10.87 7.05 -12.03
N ASP A 240 -12.02 6.71 -11.50
CA ASP A 240 -13.04 7.68 -11.12
C ASP A 240 -13.44 7.54 -9.63
N GLU A 241 -14.42 8.34 -9.21
CA GLU A 241 -14.88 8.34 -7.83
C GLU A 241 -15.59 7.02 -7.48
N HIS A 242 -16.23 6.38 -8.45
CA HIS A 242 -16.91 5.12 -8.24
C HIS A 242 -15.93 3.97 -7.98
N ASP A 243 -14.77 3.94 -8.65
CA ASP A 243 -13.71 2.99 -8.35
C ASP A 243 -13.26 3.07 -6.88
N MET A 244 -13.14 4.31 -6.35
CA MET A 244 -12.77 4.54 -4.95
C MET A 244 -13.87 4.12 -3.98
N GLU A 245 -15.12 4.38 -4.33
CA GLU A 245 -16.28 3.95 -3.56
C GLU A 245 -16.34 2.41 -3.45
N LEU A 246 -16.18 1.70 -4.56
CA LEU A 246 -16.15 0.25 -4.58
C LEU A 246 -14.99 -0.31 -3.77
N LEU A 247 -13.78 0.23 -3.94
CA LEU A 247 -12.60 -0.19 -3.17
C LEU A 247 -12.83 -0.01 -1.67
N TYR A 248 -13.29 1.18 -1.23
CA TYR A 248 -13.58 1.43 0.18
C TYR A 248 -14.68 0.52 0.71
N TYR A 249 -15.80 0.40 0.01
CA TYR A 249 -16.94 -0.41 0.42
C TYR A 249 -16.55 -1.90 0.60
N TYR A 250 -15.90 -2.49 -0.40
CA TYR A 250 -15.50 -3.89 -0.30
C TYR A 250 -14.36 -4.12 0.68
N MET A 251 -13.44 -3.19 0.80
CA MET A 251 -12.40 -3.25 1.83
C MET A 251 -13.01 -3.26 3.24
N MET A 252 -14.01 -2.41 3.51
CA MET A 252 -14.73 -2.43 4.79
C MET A 252 -15.45 -3.75 5.00
N ARG A 253 -16.12 -4.30 3.98
CA ARG A 253 -16.76 -5.62 4.07
C ARG A 253 -15.81 -6.79 4.28
N ILE A 254 -14.54 -6.64 3.91
CA ILE A 254 -13.50 -7.63 4.17
C ILE A 254 -13.03 -7.52 5.61
N LEU A 255 -12.97 -6.32 6.16
CA LEU A 255 -12.42 -6.04 7.49
C LEU A 255 -13.43 -6.25 8.63
N PHE A 256 -14.74 -6.25 8.33
CA PHE A 256 -15.86 -6.45 9.27
C PHE A 256 -16.72 -7.67 8.92
#